data_e1e169f6b6f257fa7d2f1eba9a35b380
#
_entry.id   e1e169f6b6f257fa7d2f1eba9a35b380
#
_cell.length_a   1.000
_cell.length_b   1.000
_cell.length_c   1.000
_cell.angle_alpha   90.00
_cell.angle_beta   90.00
_cell.angle_gamma   90.00
#
_symmetry.space_group_name_H-M   'P 1'
#
loop_
_entity.id
_entity.type
_entity.pdbx_description
1 polymer ?
#
loop_
_entity_poly.entity_id
_entity_poly.type
_entity_poly.pdbx_seq_one_letter_code
_entity_poly.pdbx_strand_id
1 'polypeptide(L)'
;GDEGGLKINKLGTKEWLKTKAKVKKNLREVAKELIELYAKREKAQGYAFPKDTPWQTQFEDSFPYQETDDQLRCIDEVKKDMEMDKPMDRLLCGDVGYGKTEVAIRAAFKAVMGGKQVAYLAPTTVLAEQQYKEFKDRMNNFGVKVEVLNRFRTPKQQKEIIKRLKLGEVDIIVGTHRILSEDVEFKDL
;
A
#
# COMPACT_ATOMS: atom_id res chain seq x y z
N GLY A 1 -13.12 6.04 -37.98
CA GLY A 1 -13.87 4.96 -37.38
C GLY A 1 -13.09 3.67 -37.54
N ASP A 2 -12.36 3.23 -36.53
CA ASP A 2 -11.80 1.88 -36.49
C ASP A 2 -12.58 1.11 -35.44
N GLU A 3 -13.50 0.28 -35.91
CA GLU A 3 -14.13 -0.77 -35.11
C GLU A 3 -13.13 -1.91 -34.99
N GLY A 4 -12.37 -1.94 -33.91
CA GLY A 4 -11.57 -3.09 -33.49
C GLY A 4 -12.48 -4.23 -33.08
N GLY A 5 -12.95 -5.03 -34.04
CA GLY A 5 -13.77 -6.19 -33.79
C GLY A 5 -13.05 -7.20 -32.91
N LEU A 6 -13.62 -7.47 -31.74
CA LEU A 6 -13.24 -8.60 -30.90
C LEU A 6 -13.35 -9.90 -31.71
N LYS A 7 -12.21 -10.49 -32.08
CA LYS A 7 -12.16 -11.83 -32.72
C LYS A 7 -12.58 -12.86 -31.69
N ILE A 8 -13.83 -13.30 -31.80
CA ILE A 8 -14.35 -14.42 -31.01
C ILE A 8 -13.80 -15.72 -31.62
N ASN A 9 -12.85 -16.34 -30.92
CA ASN A 9 -12.32 -17.64 -31.33
C ASN A 9 -13.35 -18.74 -31.07
N LYS A 10 -13.68 -19.53 -32.10
CA LYS A 10 -14.54 -20.72 -31.96
C LYS A 10 -13.85 -21.76 -31.07
N LEU A 11 -14.58 -22.26 -30.06
CA LEU A 11 -14.13 -23.34 -29.17
C LEU A 11 -13.71 -24.57 -30.00
N GLY A 12 -12.51 -25.11 -29.75
CA GLY A 12 -11.99 -26.31 -30.40
C GLY A 12 -11.18 -26.11 -31.68
N THR A 13 -10.94 -24.88 -32.12
CA THR A 13 -10.05 -24.60 -33.26
C THR A 13 -8.57 -24.67 -32.88
N LYS A 14 -7.70 -24.90 -33.90
CA LYS A 14 -6.23 -24.88 -33.69
C LYS A 14 -5.75 -23.55 -33.09
N GLU A 15 -6.39 -22.43 -33.43
CA GLU A 15 -6.07 -21.11 -32.87
C GLU A 15 -6.45 -21.03 -31.38
N TRP A 16 -7.61 -21.56 -31.00
CA TRP A 16 -8.03 -21.62 -29.60
C TRP A 16 -7.09 -22.47 -28.77
N LEU A 17 -6.64 -23.63 -29.27
CA LEU A 17 -5.66 -24.48 -28.59
C LEU A 17 -4.30 -23.79 -28.42
N LYS A 18 -3.83 -23.03 -29.42
CA LYS A 18 -2.62 -22.24 -29.32
C LYS A 18 -2.76 -21.12 -28.29
N THR A 19 -3.89 -20.42 -28.29
CA THR A 19 -4.17 -19.36 -27.31
C THR A 19 -4.23 -19.92 -25.90
N LYS A 20 -4.93 -21.05 -25.70
CA LYS A 20 -4.99 -21.74 -24.41
C LYS A 20 -3.62 -22.17 -23.91
N ALA A 21 -2.79 -22.72 -24.79
CA ALA A 21 -1.42 -23.13 -24.44
C ALA A 21 -0.55 -21.94 -24.07
N LYS A 22 -0.67 -20.81 -24.78
CA LYS A 22 0.03 -19.56 -24.48
C LYS A 22 -0.37 -18.99 -23.13
N VAL A 23 -1.68 -18.91 -22.84
CA VAL A 23 -2.21 -18.44 -21.55
C VAL A 23 -1.73 -19.36 -20.42
N LYS A 24 -1.77 -20.67 -20.58
CA LYS A 24 -1.29 -21.63 -19.59
C LYS A 24 0.20 -21.47 -19.32
N LYS A 25 1.01 -21.23 -20.36
CA LYS A 25 2.43 -20.96 -20.22
C LYS A 25 2.70 -19.67 -19.43
N ASN A 26 1.99 -18.58 -19.79
CA ASN A 26 2.12 -17.29 -19.09
C ASN A 26 1.72 -17.40 -17.62
N LEU A 27 0.64 -18.14 -17.31
CA LEU A 27 0.22 -18.37 -15.92
C LEU A 27 1.26 -19.15 -15.12
N ARG A 28 1.93 -20.13 -15.73
CA ARG A 28 3.02 -20.88 -15.09
C ARG A 28 4.23 -20.00 -14.83
N GLU A 29 4.59 -19.09 -15.74
CA GLU A 29 5.70 -18.14 -15.58
C GLU A 29 5.41 -17.17 -14.44
N VAL A 30 4.19 -16.59 -14.39
CA VAL A 30 3.76 -15.71 -13.30
C VAL A 30 3.78 -16.45 -11.96
N ALA A 31 3.26 -17.69 -11.91
CA ALA A 31 3.28 -18.49 -10.69
C ALA A 31 4.71 -18.77 -10.19
N LYS A 32 5.62 -19.07 -11.13
CA LYS A 32 7.04 -19.26 -10.81
C LYS A 32 7.69 -18.00 -10.23
N GLU A 33 7.45 -16.85 -10.85
CA GLU A 33 7.95 -15.56 -10.37
C GLU A 33 7.42 -15.24 -8.96
N LEU A 34 6.14 -15.50 -8.70
CA LEU A 34 5.54 -15.31 -7.37
C LEU A 34 6.17 -16.22 -6.32
N ILE A 35 6.38 -17.50 -6.64
CA ILE A 35 7.03 -18.47 -5.74
C ILE A 35 8.46 -18.01 -5.42
N GLU A 36 9.21 -17.56 -6.41
CA GLU A 36 10.56 -17.03 -6.21
C GLU A 36 10.55 -15.77 -5.34
N LEU A 37 9.56 -14.87 -5.53
CA LEU A 37 9.41 -13.67 -4.72
C LEU A 37 9.09 -14.01 -3.27
N TYR A 38 8.17 -14.94 -3.01
CA TYR A 38 7.84 -15.40 -1.66
C TYR A 38 9.05 -16.07 -0.98
N ALA A 39 9.79 -16.91 -1.70
CA ALA A 39 11.00 -17.53 -1.18
C ALA A 39 12.07 -16.51 -0.81
N LYS A 40 12.23 -15.45 -1.60
CA LYS A 40 13.13 -14.33 -1.28
C LYS A 40 12.69 -13.57 -0.04
N ARG A 41 11.38 -13.33 0.12
CA ARG A 41 10.82 -12.66 1.30
C ARG A 41 11.04 -13.46 2.57
N GLU A 42 10.84 -14.78 2.54
CA GLU A 42 11.06 -15.65 3.70
C GLU A 42 12.51 -15.63 4.18
N LYS A 43 13.45 -15.47 3.26
CA LYS A 43 14.89 -15.42 3.57
C LYS A 43 15.37 -14.00 3.88
N ALA A 44 14.63 -12.99 3.51
CA ALA A 44 15.01 -11.60 3.73
C ALA A 44 14.83 -11.24 5.21
N GLN A 45 15.80 -10.49 5.73
CA GLN A 45 15.66 -9.86 7.03
C GLN A 45 14.79 -8.60 6.86
N GLY A 46 13.71 -8.52 7.64
CA GLY A 46 12.86 -7.33 7.72
C GLY A 46 13.33 -6.39 8.84
N TYR A 47 12.66 -5.24 8.90
CA TYR A 47 12.81 -4.33 10.03
C TYR A 47 11.79 -4.68 11.11
N ALA A 48 12.27 -5.02 12.29
CA ALA A 48 11.41 -5.25 13.46
C ALA A 48 11.08 -3.90 14.10
N PHE A 49 9.83 -3.46 13.97
CA PHE A 49 9.39 -2.23 14.63
C PHE A 49 9.37 -2.41 16.15
N PRO A 50 9.71 -1.37 16.92
CA PRO A 50 9.61 -1.44 18.38
C PRO A 50 8.15 -1.57 18.81
N LYS A 51 7.94 -2.03 20.04
CA LYS A 51 6.61 -2.07 20.65
C LYS A 51 5.98 -0.69 20.72
N ASP A 52 4.66 -0.65 20.84
CA ASP A 52 3.91 0.59 20.91
C ASP A 52 4.41 1.51 22.02
N THR A 53 4.53 2.79 21.68
CA THR A 53 4.83 3.87 22.64
C THR A 53 3.52 4.46 23.17
N PRO A 54 3.56 5.29 24.24
CA PRO A 54 2.39 6.03 24.69
C PRO A 54 1.74 6.90 23.61
N TRP A 55 2.50 7.38 22.63
CA TRP A 55 2.00 8.13 21.47
C TRP A 55 1.05 7.29 20.60
N GLN A 56 1.34 6.01 20.46
CA GLN A 56 0.46 5.08 19.73
C GLN A 56 -0.91 4.99 20.41
N THR A 57 -0.94 4.85 21.71
CA THR A 57 -2.18 4.81 22.49
C THR A 57 -2.97 6.11 22.33
N GLN A 58 -2.32 7.25 22.45
CA GLN A 58 -2.98 8.55 22.26
C GLN A 58 -3.54 8.71 20.84
N PHE A 59 -2.80 8.26 19.84
CA PHE A 59 -3.24 8.28 18.45
C PHE A 59 -4.47 7.39 18.24
N GLU A 60 -4.46 6.19 18.78
CA GLU A 60 -5.58 5.24 18.67
C GLU A 60 -6.82 5.73 19.44
N ASP A 61 -6.64 6.35 20.60
CA ASP A 61 -7.72 6.95 21.40
C ASP A 61 -8.35 8.16 20.69
N SER A 62 -7.67 8.79 19.75
CA SER A 62 -8.21 9.88 18.94
C SER A 62 -9.19 9.42 17.85
N PHE A 63 -9.33 8.12 17.63
CA PHE A 63 -10.30 7.57 16.69
C PHE A 63 -11.72 7.90 17.14
N PRO A 64 -12.53 8.59 16.29
CA PRO A 64 -13.83 9.13 16.72
C PRO A 64 -14.96 8.11 16.80
N TYR A 65 -14.70 6.85 16.45
CA TYR A 65 -15.67 5.77 16.43
C TYR A 65 -15.26 4.64 17.36
N GLN A 66 -16.23 3.77 17.67
CA GLN A 66 -15.95 2.54 18.39
C GLN A 66 -15.39 1.48 17.43
N GLU A 67 -14.27 0.88 17.77
CA GLU A 67 -13.70 -0.23 17.03
C GLU A 67 -14.58 -1.48 17.14
N THR A 68 -14.69 -2.22 16.04
CA THR A 68 -15.27 -3.55 16.05
C THR A 68 -14.27 -4.58 16.59
N ASP A 69 -14.74 -5.72 17.05
CA ASP A 69 -13.86 -6.81 17.51
C ASP A 69 -12.94 -7.30 16.40
N ASP A 70 -13.43 -7.36 15.16
CA ASP A 70 -12.63 -7.72 13.99
C ASP A 70 -11.54 -6.69 13.68
N GLN A 71 -11.85 -5.39 13.81
CA GLN A 71 -10.83 -4.34 13.67
C GLN A 71 -9.73 -4.49 14.71
N LEU A 72 -10.08 -4.65 15.98
CA LEU A 72 -9.11 -4.80 17.07
C LEU A 72 -8.23 -6.02 16.86
N ARG A 73 -8.81 -7.14 16.43
CA ARG A 73 -8.04 -8.35 16.09
C ARG A 73 -7.07 -8.10 14.94
N CYS A 74 -7.53 -7.51 13.84
CA CYS A 74 -6.67 -7.19 12.69
C CYS A 74 -5.54 -6.23 13.06
N ILE A 75 -5.82 -5.23 13.88
CA ILE A 75 -4.82 -4.28 14.37
C ILE A 75 -3.74 -5.00 15.19
N ASP A 76 -4.14 -5.87 16.09
CA ASP A 76 -3.21 -6.65 16.91
C ASP A 76 -2.33 -7.58 16.07
N GLU A 77 -2.93 -8.30 15.12
CA GLU A 77 -2.21 -9.18 14.20
C GLU A 77 -1.20 -8.40 13.32
N VAL A 78 -1.58 -7.26 12.78
CA VAL A 78 -0.70 -6.40 11.98
C VAL A 78 0.47 -5.89 12.81
N LYS A 79 0.22 -5.44 14.03
CA LYS A 79 1.27 -4.98 14.95
C LYS A 79 2.26 -6.07 15.30
N LYS A 80 1.78 -7.28 15.56
CA LYS A 80 2.64 -8.45 15.81
C LYS A 80 3.52 -8.77 14.62
N ASP A 81 2.97 -8.74 13.41
CA ASP A 81 3.75 -8.95 12.19
C ASP A 81 4.82 -7.86 11.99
N MET A 82 4.48 -6.60 12.27
CA MET A 82 5.42 -5.48 12.17
C MET A 82 6.58 -5.59 13.18
N GLU A 83 6.35 -6.18 14.33
CA GLU A 83 7.35 -6.37 15.39
C GLU A 83 8.26 -7.57 15.14
N MET A 84 7.99 -8.38 14.12
CA MET A 84 8.86 -9.47 13.67
C MET A 84 9.99 -8.95 12.77
N ASP A 85 11.10 -9.67 12.75
CA ASP A 85 12.27 -9.37 11.90
C ASP A 85 12.12 -9.88 10.45
N LYS A 86 10.90 -10.10 10.01
CA LYS A 86 10.55 -10.56 8.66
C LYS A 86 9.70 -9.54 7.94
N PRO A 87 9.85 -9.38 6.60
CA PRO A 87 8.94 -8.55 5.82
C PRO A 87 7.50 -9.06 5.95
N MET A 88 6.59 -8.18 6.33
CA MET A 88 5.18 -8.50 6.43
C MET A 88 4.53 -8.55 5.04
N ASP A 89 3.72 -9.59 4.82
CA ASP A 89 2.82 -9.70 3.68
C ASP A 89 1.48 -10.25 4.19
N ARG A 90 0.56 -9.34 4.47
CA ARG A 90 -0.72 -9.67 5.09
C ARG A 90 -1.90 -9.17 4.27
N LEU A 91 -2.82 -10.06 3.94
CA LEU A 91 -4.09 -9.74 3.32
C LEU A 91 -5.15 -9.47 4.40
N LEU A 92 -5.76 -8.29 4.34
CA LEU A 92 -6.92 -7.95 5.18
C LEU A 92 -8.20 -8.19 4.38
N CYS A 93 -9.01 -9.12 4.82
CA CYS A 93 -10.31 -9.43 4.25
C CYS A 93 -11.43 -8.83 5.13
N GLY A 94 -12.46 -8.31 4.48
CA GLY A 94 -13.63 -7.74 5.16
C GLY A 94 -14.51 -6.99 4.18
N ASP A 95 -15.71 -6.62 4.62
CA ASP A 95 -16.67 -5.90 3.80
C ASP A 95 -16.15 -4.52 3.40
N VAL A 96 -16.51 -4.08 2.20
CA VAL A 96 -16.14 -2.77 1.66
C VAL A 96 -16.67 -1.66 2.57
N GLY A 97 -15.78 -0.77 3.02
CA GLY A 97 -16.13 0.42 3.80
C GLY A 97 -16.04 0.27 5.32
N TYR A 98 -15.69 -0.90 5.85
CA TYR A 98 -15.60 -1.11 7.31
C TYR A 98 -14.17 -1.28 7.80
N GLY A 99 -13.57 -0.17 8.22
CA GLY A 99 -12.48 -0.15 9.15
C GLY A 99 -11.11 -0.63 8.68
N LYS A 100 -10.96 -1.08 7.44
CA LYS A 100 -9.65 -1.49 6.89
C LYS A 100 -8.69 -0.30 6.79
N THR A 101 -9.20 0.88 6.46
CA THR A 101 -8.42 2.11 6.40
C THR A 101 -7.87 2.47 7.78
N GLU A 102 -8.65 2.33 8.83
CA GLU A 102 -8.17 2.59 10.20
C GLU A 102 -7.07 1.62 10.62
N VAL A 103 -7.14 0.36 10.23
CA VAL A 103 -6.05 -0.61 10.45
C VAL A 103 -4.77 -0.14 9.76
N ALA A 104 -4.87 0.29 8.51
CA ALA A 104 -3.73 0.82 7.74
C ALA A 104 -3.17 2.12 8.35
N ILE A 105 -4.04 3.02 8.80
CA ILE A 105 -3.65 4.28 9.47
C ILE A 105 -2.86 4.00 10.75
N ARG A 106 -3.31 3.07 11.59
CA ARG A 106 -2.60 2.69 12.82
C ARG A 106 -1.26 2.03 12.54
N ALA A 107 -1.18 1.18 11.53
CA ALA A 107 0.07 0.58 11.08
C ALA A 107 1.05 1.65 10.56
N ALA A 108 0.55 2.61 9.77
CA ALA A 108 1.34 3.71 9.26
C ALA A 108 1.91 4.58 10.39
N PHE A 109 1.10 4.92 11.39
CA PHE A 109 1.55 5.68 12.56
C PHE A 109 2.65 4.93 13.32
N LYS A 110 2.47 3.63 13.54
CA LYS A 110 3.49 2.77 14.17
C LYS A 110 4.80 2.77 13.37
N ALA A 111 4.73 2.69 12.05
CA ALA A 111 5.92 2.72 11.18
C ALA A 111 6.65 4.06 11.27
N VAL A 112 5.92 5.18 11.26
CA VAL A 112 6.51 6.53 11.40
C VAL A 112 7.15 6.71 12.77
N MET A 113 6.51 6.26 13.84
CA MET A 113 7.09 6.28 15.18
C MET A 113 8.35 5.41 15.29
N GLY A 114 8.46 4.38 14.49
CA GLY A 114 9.65 3.53 14.35
C GLY A 114 10.74 4.10 13.44
N GLY A 115 10.57 5.33 12.94
CA GLY A 115 11.56 6.03 12.11
C GLY A 115 11.52 5.69 10.63
N LYS A 116 10.43 5.08 10.12
CA LYS A 116 10.28 4.72 8.72
C LYS A 116 9.26 5.59 7.99
N GLN A 117 9.46 5.74 6.70
CA GLN A 117 8.49 6.35 5.80
C GLN A 117 7.48 5.31 5.32
N VAL A 118 6.28 5.76 4.97
CA VAL A 118 5.17 4.91 4.53
C VAL A 118 4.70 5.35 3.16
N ALA A 119 4.51 4.38 2.27
CA ALA A 119 3.84 4.58 1.00
C ALA A 119 2.48 3.87 1.02
N TYR A 120 1.41 4.62 0.77
CA TYR A 120 0.05 4.12 0.67
C TYR A 120 -0.44 4.24 -0.78
N LEU A 121 -0.69 3.09 -1.42
CA LEU A 121 -1.13 3.06 -2.81
C LEU A 121 -2.65 2.90 -2.90
N ALA A 122 -3.27 3.74 -3.71
CA ALA A 122 -4.67 3.67 -4.07
C ALA A 122 -4.84 3.44 -5.57
N PRO A 123 -5.87 2.70 -6.01
CA PRO A 123 -6.02 2.35 -7.42
C PRO A 123 -6.45 3.52 -8.30
N THR A 124 -7.09 4.54 -7.76
CA THR A 124 -7.57 5.71 -8.51
C THR A 124 -7.15 7.02 -7.86
N THR A 125 -7.09 8.09 -8.65
CA THR A 125 -6.78 9.43 -8.18
C THR A 125 -7.81 9.95 -7.18
N VAL A 126 -9.08 9.65 -7.40
CA VAL A 126 -10.18 10.06 -6.49
C VAL A 126 -10.03 9.37 -5.14
N LEU A 127 -9.77 8.06 -5.13
CA LEU A 127 -9.56 7.30 -3.90
C LEU A 127 -8.29 7.77 -3.17
N ALA A 128 -7.22 8.05 -3.90
CA ALA A 128 -5.99 8.59 -3.32
C ALA A 128 -6.24 9.92 -2.59
N GLU A 129 -7.02 10.83 -3.18
CA GLU A 129 -7.40 12.10 -2.53
C GLU A 129 -8.25 11.88 -1.27
N GLN A 130 -9.20 10.95 -1.30
CA GLN A 130 -10.02 10.60 -0.13
C GLN A 130 -9.16 10.03 1.00
N GLN A 131 -8.29 9.10 0.68
CA GLN A 131 -7.38 8.48 1.64
C GLN A 131 -6.37 9.49 2.19
N TYR A 132 -5.84 10.37 1.34
CA TYR A 132 -4.98 11.46 1.77
C TYR A 132 -5.63 12.33 2.83
N LYS A 133 -6.90 12.72 2.63
CA LYS A 133 -7.66 13.49 3.61
C LYS A 133 -7.79 12.77 4.94
N GLU A 134 -8.15 11.50 4.92
CA GLU A 134 -8.28 10.69 6.14
C GLU A 134 -6.95 10.59 6.89
N PHE A 135 -5.87 10.25 6.20
CA PHE A 135 -4.53 10.19 6.81
C PHE A 135 -4.13 11.54 7.40
N LYS A 136 -4.31 12.61 6.64
CA LYS A 136 -3.95 13.96 7.08
C LYS A 136 -4.73 14.39 8.32
N ASP A 137 -6.05 14.21 8.32
CA ASP A 137 -6.91 14.58 9.44
C ASP A 137 -6.54 13.81 10.71
N ARG A 138 -6.30 12.51 10.57
CA ARG A 138 -5.89 11.65 11.69
C ARG A 138 -4.50 11.98 12.22
N MET A 139 -3.57 12.34 11.37
CA MET A 139 -2.16 12.59 11.71
C MET A 139 -1.85 14.04 12.12
N ASN A 140 -2.76 14.96 11.85
CA ASN A 140 -2.51 16.40 11.96
C ASN A 140 -2.03 16.87 13.33
N ASN A 141 -2.56 16.30 14.40
CA ASN A 141 -2.20 16.68 15.78
C ASN A 141 -0.95 15.96 16.33
N PHE A 142 -0.34 15.09 15.54
CA PHE A 142 0.77 14.24 15.96
C PHE A 142 2.10 14.57 15.27
N GLY A 143 2.13 15.66 14.50
CA GLY A 143 3.35 16.11 13.82
C GLY A 143 3.78 15.23 12.64
N VAL A 144 2.96 14.30 12.21
CA VAL A 144 3.25 13.43 11.05
C VAL A 144 2.90 14.15 9.76
N LYS A 145 3.84 14.21 8.83
CA LYS A 145 3.69 14.89 7.55
C LYS A 145 3.20 13.94 6.47
N VAL A 146 1.99 14.20 5.99
CA VAL A 146 1.31 13.42 4.95
C VAL A 146 1.22 14.25 3.67
N GLU A 147 1.59 13.66 2.54
CA GLU A 147 1.46 14.25 1.21
C GLU A 147 0.78 13.28 0.25
N VAL A 148 0.25 13.81 -0.85
CA VAL A 148 -0.34 13.03 -1.92
C VAL A 148 0.38 13.29 -3.23
N LEU A 149 0.67 12.23 -3.98
CA LEU A 149 1.34 12.29 -5.27
C LEU A 149 0.45 11.67 -6.35
N ASN A 150 -0.18 12.52 -7.16
CA ASN A 150 -1.05 12.13 -8.25
C ASN A 150 -1.10 13.21 -9.35
N ARG A 151 -1.87 12.95 -10.40
CA ARG A 151 -2.02 13.86 -11.55
C ARG A 151 -2.71 15.20 -11.23
N PHE A 152 -3.38 15.35 -10.08
CA PHE A 152 -3.98 16.62 -9.65
C PHE A 152 -2.95 17.59 -9.11
N ARG A 153 -1.77 17.14 -8.80
CA ARG A 153 -0.63 17.99 -8.45
C ARG A 153 0.06 18.48 -9.71
N THR A 154 0.42 19.77 -9.74
CA THR A 154 1.18 20.33 -10.85
C THR A 154 2.58 19.68 -10.91
N PRO A 155 3.26 19.69 -12.08
CA PRO A 155 4.63 19.18 -12.16
C PRO A 155 5.59 19.82 -11.16
N LYS A 156 5.43 21.10 -10.87
CA LYS A 156 6.21 21.81 -9.86
C LYS A 156 5.95 21.27 -8.46
N GLN A 157 4.68 21.07 -8.10
CA GLN A 157 4.28 20.50 -6.82
C GLN A 157 4.80 19.06 -6.67
N GLN A 158 4.70 18.25 -7.71
CA GLN A 158 5.22 16.88 -7.70
C GLN A 158 6.73 16.86 -7.46
N LYS A 159 7.49 17.71 -8.13
CA LYS A 159 8.95 17.82 -7.93
C LYS A 159 9.31 18.20 -6.49
N GLU A 160 8.58 19.14 -5.92
CA GLU A 160 8.79 19.58 -4.53
C GLU A 160 8.49 18.45 -3.54
N ILE A 161 7.39 17.74 -3.73
CA ILE A 161 7.02 16.59 -2.88
C ILE A 161 8.08 15.48 -2.96
N ILE A 162 8.53 15.14 -4.17
CA ILE A 162 9.55 14.11 -4.40
C ILE A 162 10.87 14.50 -3.73
N LYS A 163 11.27 15.77 -3.84
CA LYS A 163 12.47 16.29 -3.17
C LYS A 163 12.39 16.15 -1.65
N ARG A 164 11.27 16.56 -1.07
CA ARG A 164 11.04 16.46 0.38
C ARG A 164 10.96 15.01 0.86
N LEU A 165 10.39 14.14 0.06
CA LEU A 165 10.32 12.71 0.34
C LEU A 165 11.73 12.09 0.43
N LYS A 166 12.60 12.41 -0.52
CA LYS A 166 14.00 11.97 -0.53
C LYS A 166 14.81 12.48 0.67
N LEU A 167 14.49 13.68 1.16
CA LEU A 167 15.12 14.28 2.34
C LEU A 167 14.56 13.76 3.67
N GLY A 168 13.51 12.94 3.64
CA GLY A 168 12.83 12.44 4.83
C GLY A 168 11.90 13.45 5.50
N GLU A 169 11.53 14.53 4.81
CA GLU A 169 10.61 15.55 5.29
C GLU A 169 9.14 15.21 5.09
N VAL A 170 8.85 14.13 4.38
CA VAL A 170 7.51 13.54 4.23
C VAL A 170 7.52 12.18 4.89
N ASP A 171 6.62 11.95 5.84
CA ASP A 171 6.52 10.70 6.58
C ASP A 171 5.64 9.68 5.88
N ILE A 172 4.51 10.12 5.33
CA ILE A 172 3.55 9.28 4.64
C ILE A 172 3.24 9.90 3.27
N ILE A 173 3.43 9.13 2.22
CA ILE A 173 3.03 9.49 0.87
C ILE A 173 1.85 8.63 0.43
N VAL A 174 0.76 9.27 0.06
CA VAL A 174 -0.43 8.63 -0.51
C VAL A 174 -0.43 8.90 -2.02
N GLY A 175 -0.78 7.92 -2.81
CA GLY A 175 -0.89 8.13 -4.25
C GLY A 175 -1.28 6.89 -5.03
N THR A 176 -1.31 7.07 -6.34
CA THR A 176 -1.53 6.01 -7.31
C THR A 176 -0.17 5.38 -7.69
N HIS A 177 -0.16 4.57 -8.75
CA HIS A 177 1.08 3.99 -9.28
C HIS A 177 2.17 5.03 -9.62
N ARG A 178 1.86 6.33 -9.64
CA ARG A 178 2.85 7.41 -9.77
C ARG A 178 3.96 7.33 -8.71
N ILE A 179 3.65 6.81 -7.52
CA ILE A 179 4.64 6.60 -6.45
C ILE A 179 5.73 5.60 -6.84
N LEU A 180 5.42 4.67 -7.75
CA LEU A 180 6.34 3.62 -8.20
C LEU A 180 7.27 4.07 -9.33
N SER A 181 7.17 5.32 -9.79
CA SER A 181 8.03 5.86 -10.84
C SER A 181 9.47 6.01 -10.37
N GLU A 182 10.42 5.89 -11.29
CA GLU A 182 11.86 5.86 -11.01
C GLU A 182 12.37 7.14 -10.34
N ASP A 183 11.73 8.28 -10.56
CA ASP A 183 12.08 9.57 -9.97
C ASP A 183 11.69 9.71 -8.49
N VAL A 184 10.90 8.77 -7.97
CA VAL A 184 10.45 8.75 -6.56
C VAL A 184 11.43 7.94 -5.73
N GLU A 185 12.11 8.62 -4.83
CA GLU A 185 13.08 8.02 -3.91
C GLU A 185 12.70 8.33 -2.47
N PHE A 186 12.92 7.37 -1.60
CA PHE A 186 12.69 7.48 -0.15
C PHE A 186 14.01 7.53 0.60
N LYS A 187 14.01 8.21 1.74
CA LYS A 187 15.16 8.19 2.64
C LYS A 187 15.18 6.89 3.46
N ASP A 188 14.03 6.48 4.00
CA ASP A 188 13.86 5.36 4.92
C ASP A 188 12.48 4.68 4.78
N LEU A 189 12.21 4.12 3.62
CA LEU A 189 10.97 3.39 3.38
C LEU A 189 10.89 2.12 4.22
#